data_375f5decd1daed4f23a3f056bcc5838f
#
_entry.id   375f5decd1daed4f23a3f056bcc5838f
#
_cell.length_a   1.000
_cell.length_b   1.000
_cell.length_c   1.000
_cell.angle_alpha   90.00
_cell.angle_beta   90.00
_cell.angle_gamma   90.00
#
_symmetry.space_group_name_H-M   'P 1'
#
loop_
_entity.id
_entity.type
_entity.pdbx_description
1 polymer ?
#
loop_
_entity_poly.entity_id
_entity_poly.type
_entity_poly.pdbx_seq_one_letter_code
_entity_poly.pdbx_strand_id
1 'polypeptide(L)'
;MVVRAAVAGASGYAGGELLRLLLAHPDVEIGALTGHSSAGQTLGSLQPHLRPLADRVLEPTTAEVLAGHDVVFLALPHGQSAAVAEQLGEEVLVVDMGADFRLKDAGDWETFYGSPHAGTWPYGLPELPGGRAALAGSRRIAVPGCYPTAVSLALFPAYGAGLAEPEAVIVAASGTSGAGKAAKPHLLGSEVMGNMTPYGVGGGHRHTPEMIQNLSAAAGEPVTVSFTPTLAPMPRGILATCSAKARPGVRAEGLRAVYEKAFADEPFVDLLPEGQWPATAAVYGSNAVQVQVAYDAAAGRIIVISAIDNLAKGTAGGALQSMNIALGLPEDTGLSTIGVAP
;
A
#
# COMPACT_ATOMS: atom_id res chain seq x y z
N MET A 1 24.40 -0.87 11.59
CA MET A 1 24.76 -1.92 10.57
C MET A 1 24.21 -1.39 9.26
N VAL A 2 25.02 -1.33 8.20
CA VAL A 2 24.53 -0.88 6.90
C VAL A 2 23.84 -2.06 6.22
N VAL A 3 22.55 -1.87 5.87
CA VAL A 3 21.71 -2.86 5.18
C VAL A 3 21.87 -2.67 3.68
N ARG A 4 22.31 -3.69 2.97
CA ARG A 4 22.47 -3.64 1.52
C ARG A 4 21.19 -4.11 0.82
N ALA A 5 20.51 -3.19 0.12
CA ALA A 5 19.22 -3.41 -0.50
C ALA A 5 19.29 -3.48 -2.03
N ALA A 6 18.69 -4.51 -2.64
CA ALA A 6 18.45 -4.59 -4.08
C ALA A 6 17.00 -4.23 -4.41
N VAL A 7 16.78 -3.62 -5.59
CA VAL A 7 15.45 -3.26 -6.08
C VAL A 7 15.21 -3.88 -7.45
N ALA A 8 14.37 -4.90 -7.49
CA ALA A 8 13.88 -5.48 -8.74
C ALA A 8 12.68 -4.68 -9.25
N GLY A 9 12.76 -4.21 -10.51
CA GLY A 9 11.75 -3.32 -11.10
C GLY A 9 11.97 -1.83 -10.84
N ALA A 10 13.23 -1.40 -10.71
CA ALA A 10 13.65 -0.02 -10.44
C ALA A 10 13.15 1.01 -11.48
N SER A 11 12.81 0.59 -12.68
CA SER A 11 12.30 1.46 -13.76
C SER A 11 10.83 1.88 -13.60
N GLY A 12 10.05 1.16 -12.78
CA GLY A 12 8.63 1.43 -12.53
C GLY A 12 8.38 2.57 -11.55
N TYR A 13 7.12 3.00 -11.39
CA TYR A 13 6.76 4.03 -10.41
C TYR A 13 7.02 3.59 -8.97
N ALA A 14 6.62 2.37 -8.61
CA ALA A 14 6.84 1.83 -7.26
C ALA A 14 8.33 1.69 -6.94
N GLY A 15 9.14 1.14 -7.88
CA GLY A 15 10.58 1.04 -7.72
C GLY A 15 11.27 2.40 -7.63
N GLY A 16 10.86 3.37 -8.45
CA GLY A 16 11.39 4.74 -8.41
C GLY A 16 11.06 5.45 -7.10
N GLU A 17 9.85 5.29 -6.59
CA GLU A 17 9.47 5.85 -5.29
C GLU A 17 10.22 5.18 -4.13
N LEU A 18 10.38 3.87 -4.17
CA LEU A 18 11.18 3.16 -3.19
C LEU A 18 12.63 3.68 -3.16
N LEU A 19 13.25 3.85 -4.33
CA LEU A 19 14.60 4.39 -4.42
C LEU A 19 14.71 5.80 -3.85
N ARG A 20 13.68 6.65 -4.05
CA ARG A 20 13.62 7.98 -3.43
C ARG A 20 13.65 7.90 -1.90
N LEU A 21 12.93 6.95 -1.33
CA LEU A 21 12.90 6.74 0.12
C LEU A 21 14.20 6.13 0.64
N LEU A 22 14.74 5.11 -0.04
CA LEU A 22 16.00 4.46 0.33
C LEU A 22 17.19 5.44 0.30
N LEU A 23 17.20 6.41 -0.61
CA LEU A 23 18.22 7.47 -0.66
C LEU A 23 18.21 8.36 0.60
N ALA A 24 17.08 8.47 1.29
CA ALA A 24 16.95 9.21 2.54
C ALA A 24 17.17 8.35 3.80
N HIS A 25 17.32 7.04 3.65
CA HIS A 25 17.46 6.12 4.77
C HIS A 25 18.92 6.03 5.23
N PRO A 26 19.24 6.37 6.50
CA PRO A 26 20.63 6.47 6.97
C PRO A 26 21.37 5.12 7.04
N ASP A 27 20.64 4.02 7.22
CA ASP A 27 21.20 2.69 7.43
C ASP A 27 21.16 1.80 6.20
N VAL A 28 20.76 2.31 5.01
CA VAL A 28 20.63 1.53 3.78
C VAL A 28 21.64 1.95 2.74
N GLU A 29 22.34 0.97 2.17
CA GLU A 29 23.13 1.08 0.96
C GLU A 29 22.35 0.49 -0.22
N ILE A 30 22.17 1.27 -1.29
CA ILE A 30 21.49 0.82 -2.50
C ILE A 30 22.45 -0.03 -3.34
N GLY A 31 22.21 -1.33 -3.36
CA GLY A 31 22.92 -2.34 -4.14
C GLY A 31 22.43 -2.45 -5.58
N ALA A 32 22.07 -3.66 -6.04
CA ALA A 32 21.63 -3.92 -7.41
C ALA A 32 20.30 -3.24 -7.74
N LEU A 33 20.21 -2.67 -8.93
CA LEU A 33 19.00 -2.09 -9.52
C LEU A 33 18.68 -2.88 -10.78
N THR A 34 17.53 -3.53 -10.83
CA THR A 34 17.22 -4.37 -11.98
C THR A 34 15.96 -3.93 -12.72
N GLY A 35 15.90 -4.29 -14.00
CA GLY A 35 14.75 -4.09 -14.85
C GLY A 35 14.66 -5.18 -15.91
N HIS A 36 13.44 -5.55 -16.32
CA HIS A 36 13.25 -6.59 -17.36
C HIS A 36 13.56 -6.01 -18.74
N SER A 37 12.62 -5.30 -19.34
CA SER A 37 12.79 -4.67 -20.67
C SER A 37 13.68 -3.43 -20.66
N SER A 38 14.03 -2.91 -19.50
CA SER A 38 14.87 -1.73 -19.30
C SER A 38 16.31 -2.07 -18.88
N ALA A 39 16.69 -3.34 -18.82
CA ALA A 39 18.07 -3.74 -18.57
C ALA A 39 19.02 -3.11 -19.62
N GLY A 40 20.18 -2.63 -19.16
CA GLY A 40 21.15 -1.92 -19.98
C GLY A 40 20.90 -0.40 -20.11
N GLN A 41 19.75 0.12 -19.70
CA GLN A 41 19.48 1.55 -19.68
C GLN A 41 19.95 2.18 -18.36
N THR A 42 20.35 3.46 -18.41
CA THR A 42 20.68 4.20 -17.19
C THR A 42 19.41 4.57 -16.44
N LEU A 43 19.48 4.53 -15.09
CA LEU A 43 18.34 4.90 -14.25
C LEU A 43 17.90 6.36 -14.51
N GLY A 44 18.84 7.27 -14.73
CA GLY A 44 18.55 8.67 -15.01
C GLY A 44 17.70 8.91 -16.26
N SER A 45 17.77 8.03 -17.26
CA SER A 45 16.92 8.11 -18.45
C SER A 45 15.45 7.72 -18.16
N LEU A 46 15.23 6.94 -17.10
CA LEU A 46 13.93 6.39 -16.72
C LEU A 46 13.30 7.12 -15.51
N GLN A 47 14.16 7.57 -14.57
CA GLN A 47 13.82 8.23 -13.31
C GLN A 47 14.67 9.50 -13.15
N PRO A 48 14.44 10.56 -13.94
CA PRO A 48 15.32 11.73 -14.01
C PRO A 48 15.42 12.54 -12.70
N HIS A 49 14.47 12.33 -11.77
CA HIS A 49 14.46 12.94 -10.45
C HIS A 49 15.43 12.28 -9.45
N LEU A 50 15.88 11.05 -9.71
CA LEU A 50 16.81 10.32 -8.86
C LEU A 50 18.29 10.63 -9.23
N ARG A 51 18.67 11.89 -9.16
CA ARG A 51 19.98 12.38 -9.58
C ARG A 51 21.18 11.64 -8.99
N PRO A 52 21.20 11.27 -7.69
CA PRO A 52 22.32 10.52 -7.11
C PRO A 52 22.55 9.13 -7.72
N LEU A 53 21.53 8.56 -8.38
CA LEU A 53 21.58 7.24 -9.01
C LEU A 53 21.53 7.32 -10.54
N ALA A 54 21.63 8.51 -11.14
CA ALA A 54 21.35 8.72 -12.56
C ALA A 54 22.24 7.87 -13.49
N ASP A 55 23.52 7.69 -13.14
CA ASP A 55 24.48 6.95 -13.95
C ASP A 55 24.46 5.43 -13.70
N ARG A 56 23.63 4.96 -12.75
CA ARG A 56 23.47 3.53 -12.50
C ARG A 56 22.78 2.86 -13.69
N VAL A 57 23.38 1.81 -14.21
CA VAL A 57 22.81 0.99 -15.28
C VAL A 57 21.96 -0.11 -14.67
N LEU A 58 20.76 -0.31 -15.21
CA LEU A 58 19.86 -1.38 -14.74
C LEU A 58 20.38 -2.73 -15.25
N GLU A 59 20.48 -3.68 -14.33
CA GLU A 59 20.87 -5.05 -14.59
C GLU A 59 19.65 -5.93 -14.93
N PRO A 60 19.82 -7.10 -15.54
CA PRO A 60 18.74 -8.07 -15.67
C PRO A 60 18.24 -8.55 -14.29
N THR A 61 16.94 -8.82 -14.19
CA THR A 61 16.37 -9.38 -12.95
C THR A 61 16.63 -10.88 -12.89
N THR A 62 17.74 -11.26 -12.28
CA THR A 62 18.13 -12.66 -12.07
C THR A 62 18.53 -12.90 -10.62
N ALA A 63 18.49 -14.17 -10.19
CA ALA A 63 18.88 -14.53 -8.82
C ALA A 63 20.35 -14.19 -8.53
N GLU A 64 21.25 -14.34 -9.51
CA GLU A 64 22.66 -14.04 -9.38
C GLU A 64 22.91 -12.56 -9.12
N VAL A 65 22.20 -11.67 -9.80
CA VAL A 65 22.30 -10.20 -9.60
C VAL A 65 21.75 -9.80 -8.24
N LEU A 66 20.68 -10.46 -7.79
CA LEU A 66 20.01 -10.17 -6.52
C LEU A 66 20.71 -10.84 -5.32
N ALA A 67 21.59 -11.80 -5.55
CA ALA A 67 22.31 -12.49 -4.49
C ALA A 67 23.26 -11.56 -3.71
N GLY A 68 23.52 -11.90 -2.44
CA GLY A 68 24.46 -11.16 -1.58
C GLY A 68 23.93 -9.81 -1.09
N HIS A 69 22.64 -9.57 -1.17
CA HIS A 69 21.95 -8.44 -0.54
C HIS A 69 21.24 -8.91 0.74
N ASP A 70 21.16 -8.02 1.73
CA ASP A 70 20.43 -8.30 2.97
C ASP A 70 18.92 -8.25 2.76
N VAL A 71 18.49 -7.33 1.86
CA VAL A 71 17.10 -7.11 1.51
C VAL A 71 16.92 -7.06 -0.02
N VAL A 72 15.89 -7.72 -0.53
CA VAL A 72 15.47 -7.64 -1.92
C VAL A 72 14.02 -7.16 -1.98
N PHE A 73 13.79 -6.01 -2.58
CA PHE A 73 12.47 -5.49 -2.88
C PHE A 73 12.03 -5.92 -4.28
N LEU A 74 10.85 -6.54 -4.38
CA LEU A 74 10.26 -6.97 -5.64
C LEU A 74 9.15 -5.99 -6.05
N ALA A 75 9.48 -5.00 -6.87
CA ALA A 75 8.53 -4.06 -7.48
C ALA A 75 8.14 -4.52 -8.90
N LEU A 76 7.72 -5.78 -9.00
CA LEU A 76 7.44 -6.49 -10.26
C LEU A 76 5.95 -6.48 -10.60
N PRO A 77 5.58 -6.72 -11.86
CA PRO A 77 4.19 -6.98 -12.22
C PRO A 77 3.65 -8.21 -11.47
N HIS A 78 2.34 -8.21 -11.19
CA HIS A 78 1.66 -9.32 -10.52
C HIS A 78 1.89 -10.65 -11.27
N GLY A 79 2.14 -11.72 -10.53
CA GLY A 79 2.45 -13.05 -11.05
C GLY A 79 3.93 -13.26 -11.41
N GLN A 80 4.81 -12.27 -11.15
CA GLN A 80 6.24 -12.39 -11.46
C GLN A 80 7.14 -12.46 -10.23
N SER A 81 6.64 -12.05 -9.07
CA SER A 81 7.44 -12.04 -7.84
C SER A 81 7.74 -13.45 -7.33
N ALA A 82 6.81 -14.38 -7.44
CA ALA A 82 6.95 -15.74 -6.96
C ALA A 82 8.17 -16.46 -7.55
N ALA A 83 8.32 -16.43 -8.87
CA ALA A 83 9.43 -17.10 -9.57
C ALA A 83 10.81 -16.53 -9.21
N VAL A 84 10.88 -15.24 -8.86
CA VAL A 84 12.12 -14.60 -8.39
C VAL A 84 12.36 -14.96 -6.92
N ALA A 85 11.34 -14.89 -6.10
CA ALA A 85 11.43 -15.15 -4.66
C ALA A 85 11.86 -16.59 -4.33
N GLU A 86 11.40 -17.57 -5.11
CA GLU A 86 11.77 -18.98 -4.98
C GLU A 86 13.29 -19.24 -5.17
N GLN A 87 13.96 -18.37 -5.93
CA GLN A 87 15.38 -18.49 -6.21
C GLN A 87 16.26 -17.76 -5.17
N LEU A 88 15.66 -16.99 -4.28
CA LEU A 88 16.36 -16.26 -3.23
C LEU A 88 16.44 -17.08 -1.95
N GLY A 89 17.63 -17.11 -1.33
CA GLY A 89 17.89 -17.86 -0.09
C GLY A 89 16.98 -17.43 1.07
N GLU A 90 16.84 -18.30 2.05
CA GLU A 90 16.00 -18.06 3.23
C GLU A 90 16.52 -16.92 4.12
N GLU A 91 17.82 -16.66 4.09
CA GLU A 91 18.48 -15.61 4.88
C GLU A 91 18.17 -14.19 4.38
N VAL A 92 17.81 -14.04 3.11
CA VAL A 92 17.51 -12.75 2.51
C VAL A 92 16.11 -12.29 2.91
N LEU A 93 15.98 -11.06 3.40
CA LEU A 93 14.67 -10.45 3.57
C LEU A 93 14.08 -10.09 2.19
N VAL A 94 12.98 -10.71 1.82
CA VAL A 94 12.27 -10.41 0.57
C VAL A 94 10.99 -9.63 0.89
N VAL A 95 10.88 -8.44 0.31
CA VAL A 95 9.71 -7.55 0.45
C VAL A 95 9.01 -7.46 -0.90
N ASP A 96 7.90 -8.18 -1.04
CA ASP A 96 7.10 -8.17 -2.27
C ASP A 96 6.12 -7.00 -2.31
N MET A 97 6.35 -6.09 -3.23
CA MET A 97 5.46 -4.95 -3.54
C MET A 97 4.45 -5.30 -4.64
N GLY A 98 4.55 -6.51 -5.20
CA GLY A 98 3.55 -7.13 -6.09
C GLY A 98 2.33 -7.60 -5.30
N ALA A 99 1.56 -8.53 -5.86
CA ALA A 99 0.36 -9.04 -5.21
C ALA A 99 0.48 -10.53 -4.83
N ASP A 100 1.55 -11.19 -5.23
CA ASP A 100 1.66 -12.64 -5.35
C ASP A 100 1.44 -13.37 -4.01
N PHE A 101 1.72 -12.72 -2.89
CA PHE A 101 1.70 -13.34 -1.56
C PHE A 101 0.72 -12.69 -0.56
N ARG A 102 -0.21 -11.83 -1.03
CA ARG A 102 -1.14 -11.07 -0.16
C ARG A 102 -2.33 -11.88 0.30
N LEU A 103 -2.92 -12.65 -0.62
CA LEU A 103 -4.17 -13.36 -0.37
C LEU A 103 -3.93 -14.71 0.32
N LYS A 104 -4.77 -15.01 1.28
CA LYS A 104 -4.77 -16.31 1.99
C LYS A 104 -5.55 -17.37 1.23
N ASP A 105 -6.61 -16.96 0.53
CA ASP A 105 -7.47 -17.85 -0.23
C ASP A 105 -6.96 -18.02 -1.66
N ALA A 106 -6.68 -19.27 -2.04
CA ALA A 106 -6.18 -19.61 -3.36
C ALA A 106 -7.25 -19.40 -4.45
N GLY A 107 -8.53 -19.62 -4.14
CA GLY A 107 -9.63 -19.40 -5.06
C GLY A 107 -9.84 -17.92 -5.40
N ASP A 108 -9.66 -17.04 -4.40
CA ASP A 108 -9.67 -15.58 -4.63
C ASP A 108 -8.50 -15.18 -5.53
N TRP A 109 -7.30 -15.73 -5.28
CA TRP A 109 -6.15 -15.45 -6.12
C TRP A 109 -6.40 -15.89 -7.57
N GLU A 110 -6.83 -17.12 -7.79
CA GLU A 110 -7.10 -17.64 -9.13
C GLU A 110 -8.19 -16.83 -9.86
N THR A 111 -9.26 -16.45 -9.14
CA THR A 111 -10.37 -15.65 -9.68
C THR A 111 -9.93 -14.27 -10.14
N PHE A 112 -9.12 -13.57 -9.35
CA PHE A 112 -8.78 -12.17 -9.61
C PHE A 112 -7.46 -11.98 -10.37
N TYR A 113 -6.53 -12.95 -10.33
CA TYR A 113 -5.21 -12.85 -10.95
C TYR A 113 -4.96 -13.88 -12.05
N GLY A 114 -5.73 -14.98 -12.10
CA GLY A 114 -5.71 -15.94 -13.21
C GLY A 114 -4.46 -16.81 -13.28
N SER A 115 -3.73 -16.98 -12.17
CA SER A 115 -2.53 -17.80 -12.07
C SER A 115 -2.56 -18.67 -10.80
N PRO A 116 -1.73 -19.73 -10.68
CA PRO A 116 -1.62 -20.51 -9.47
C PRO A 116 -1.22 -19.66 -8.25
N HIS A 117 -1.78 -19.97 -7.09
CA HIS A 117 -1.47 -19.28 -5.84
C HIS A 117 -0.08 -19.69 -5.33
N ALA A 118 0.77 -18.71 -5.08
CA ALA A 118 2.18 -18.93 -4.69
C ALA A 118 2.40 -19.05 -3.17
N GLY A 119 1.33 -19.03 -2.38
CA GLY A 119 1.41 -18.99 -0.93
C GLY A 119 1.08 -17.62 -0.34
N THR A 120 1.20 -17.50 0.98
CA THR A 120 0.88 -16.28 1.71
C THR A 120 2.00 -15.91 2.65
N TRP A 121 2.40 -14.65 2.66
CA TRP A 121 3.42 -14.10 3.54
C TRP A 121 2.82 -13.17 4.61
N PRO A 122 3.55 -12.86 5.69
CA PRO A 122 3.19 -11.80 6.62
C PRO A 122 2.82 -10.50 5.90
N TYR A 123 1.68 -9.94 6.28
CA TYR A 123 1.08 -8.81 5.60
C TYR A 123 1.66 -7.49 6.10
N GLY A 124 2.23 -6.69 5.21
CA GLY A 124 2.98 -5.47 5.49
C GLY A 124 2.13 -4.24 5.82
N LEU A 125 1.18 -4.38 6.74
CA LEU A 125 0.38 -3.28 7.31
C LEU A 125 0.45 -3.36 8.84
N PRO A 126 1.50 -2.79 9.45
CA PRO A 126 1.78 -2.95 10.88
C PRO A 126 0.71 -2.40 11.81
N GLU A 127 -0.09 -1.45 11.35
CA GLU A 127 -1.17 -0.83 12.11
C GLU A 127 -2.37 -1.77 12.34
N LEU A 128 -2.49 -2.84 11.57
CA LEU A 128 -3.51 -3.86 11.83
C LEU A 128 -3.20 -4.66 13.09
N PRO A 129 -4.22 -5.13 13.83
CA PRO A 129 -4.02 -5.92 15.03
C PRO A 129 -3.06 -7.10 14.81
N GLY A 130 -1.96 -7.13 15.58
CA GLY A 130 -0.90 -8.15 15.48
C GLY A 130 0.06 -7.97 14.29
N GLY A 131 -0.12 -6.94 13.45
CA GLY A 131 0.69 -6.71 12.25
C GLY A 131 2.18 -6.53 12.57
N ARG A 132 2.54 -5.66 13.53
CA ARG A 132 3.94 -5.48 13.95
C ARG A 132 4.59 -6.77 14.43
N ALA A 133 3.87 -7.54 15.23
CA ALA A 133 4.39 -8.81 15.74
C ALA A 133 4.63 -9.84 14.63
N ALA A 134 3.77 -9.86 13.62
CA ALA A 134 3.94 -10.75 12.46
C ALA A 134 5.11 -10.34 11.56
N LEU A 135 5.44 -9.06 11.50
CA LEU A 135 6.55 -8.54 10.71
C LEU A 135 7.90 -8.66 11.40
N ALA A 136 7.94 -8.56 12.72
CA ALA A 136 9.19 -8.59 13.50
C ALA A 136 9.98 -9.88 13.25
N GLY A 137 11.20 -9.72 12.73
CA GLY A 137 12.09 -10.85 12.39
C GLY A 137 11.66 -11.68 11.18
N SER A 138 10.58 -11.28 10.47
CA SER A 138 10.16 -11.98 9.26
C SER A 138 11.19 -11.83 8.13
N ARG A 139 11.37 -12.88 7.33
CA ARG A 139 12.20 -12.85 6.12
C ARG A 139 11.38 -12.77 4.83
N ARG A 140 10.06 -12.76 4.93
CA ARG A 140 9.14 -12.70 3.79
C ARG A 140 8.02 -11.74 4.15
N ILE A 141 7.78 -10.72 3.32
CA ILE A 141 6.76 -9.70 3.57
C ILE A 141 5.97 -9.44 2.29
N ALA A 142 4.64 -9.49 2.39
CA ALA A 142 3.71 -9.10 1.33
C ALA A 142 3.19 -7.67 1.60
N VAL A 143 3.62 -6.70 0.78
CA VAL A 143 3.18 -5.32 0.90
C VAL A 143 1.74 -5.18 0.41
N PRO A 144 0.84 -4.51 1.14
CA PRO A 144 -0.55 -4.29 0.73
C PRO A 144 -0.73 -3.60 -0.62
N GLY A 145 -1.89 -3.78 -1.23
CA GLY A 145 -2.38 -2.88 -2.27
C GLY A 145 -2.70 -1.49 -1.71
N CYS A 146 -2.56 -0.46 -2.55
CA CYS A 146 -2.78 0.92 -2.10
C CYS A 146 -4.22 1.19 -1.62
N TYR A 147 -5.25 0.68 -2.32
CA TYR A 147 -6.62 0.77 -1.84
C TYR A 147 -6.87 -0.04 -0.55
N PRO A 148 -6.44 -1.31 -0.43
CA PRO A 148 -6.52 -2.05 0.82
C PRO A 148 -5.85 -1.34 1.99
N THR A 149 -4.72 -0.66 1.78
CA THR A 149 -4.07 0.16 2.82
C THR A 149 -5.01 1.25 3.33
N ALA A 150 -5.54 2.09 2.42
CA ALA A 150 -6.43 3.19 2.80
C ALA A 150 -7.72 2.70 3.48
N VAL A 151 -8.34 1.67 2.91
CA VAL A 151 -9.63 1.13 3.37
C VAL A 151 -9.49 0.36 4.69
N SER A 152 -8.45 -0.47 4.81
CA SER A 152 -8.23 -1.24 6.05
C SER A 152 -7.98 -0.30 7.22
N LEU A 153 -7.12 0.71 7.05
CA LEU A 153 -6.87 1.72 8.10
C LEU A 153 -8.12 2.54 8.42
N ALA A 154 -8.97 2.84 7.42
CA ALA A 154 -10.22 3.53 7.66
C ALA A 154 -11.20 2.72 8.52
N LEU A 155 -11.33 1.41 8.28
CA LEU A 155 -12.47 0.65 8.80
C LEU A 155 -12.13 -0.35 9.92
N PHE A 156 -10.85 -0.81 10.05
CA PHE A 156 -10.53 -1.84 11.04
C PHE A 156 -10.90 -1.44 12.49
N PRO A 157 -10.81 -0.14 12.93
CA PRO A 157 -11.18 0.19 14.30
C PRO A 157 -12.67 -0.02 14.56
N ALA A 158 -13.55 0.37 13.64
CA ALA A 158 -14.99 0.20 13.79
C ALA A 158 -15.41 -1.27 13.80
N TYR A 159 -14.81 -2.09 12.95
CA TYR A 159 -15.06 -3.54 12.93
C TYR A 159 -14.49 -4.23 14.17
N GLY A 160 -13.26 -3.95 14.54
CA GLY A 160 -12.60 -4.55 15.70
C GLY A 160 -13.29 -4.20 17.03
N ALA A 161 -13.97 -3.07 17.10
CA ALA A 161 -14.79 -2.69 18.24
C ALA A 161 -16.25 -3.17 18.18
N GLY A 162 -16.62 -3.90 17.13
CA GLY A 162 -17.99 -4.40 16.95
C GLY A 162 -19.04 -3.31 16.74
N LEU A 163 -18.66 -2.16 16.17
CA LEU A 163 -19.55 -1.01 15.96
C LEU A 163 -20.27 -1.05 14.60
N ALA A 164 -19.71 -1.75 13.63
CA ALA A 164 -20.23 -1.84 12.26
C ALA A 164 -20.87 -3.21 12.00
N GLU A 165 -21.96 -3.23 11.24
CA GLU A 165 -22.50 -4.45 10.64
C GLU A 165 -21.51 -4.98 9.58
N PRO A 166 -21.47 -6.30 9.29
CA PRO A 166 -20.45 -6.92 8.43
C PRO A 166 -20.66 -6.62 6.93
N GLU A 167 -20.82 -5.34 6.59
CA GLU A 167 -20.93 -4.83 5.23
C GLU A 167 -20.22 -3.48 5.10
N ALA A 168 -19.61 -3.22 3.95
CA ALA A 168 -19.05 -1.91 3.64
C ALA A 168 -19.35 -1.49 2.21
N VAL A 169 -19.64 -0.21 2.03
CA VAL A 169 -19.68 0.46 0.72
C VAL A 169 -18.50 1.43 0.66
N ILE A 170 -17.67 1.27 -0.36
CA ILE A 170 -16.42 2.02 -0.51
C ILE A 170 -16.38 2.66 -1.88
N VAL A 171 -16.19 3.97 -1.92
CA VAL A 171 -15.88 4.73 -3.14
C VAL A 171 -14.51 5.38 -2.94
N ALA A 172 -13.58 5.11 -3.83
CA ALA A 172 -12.24 5.66 -3.67
C ALA A 172 -11.70 6.26 -4.97
N ALA A 173 -11.36 7.56 -4.92
CA ALA A 173 -10.69 8.26 -5.98
C ALA A 173 -9.17 8.01 -5.89
N SER A 174 -8.54 7.63 -7.00
CA SER A 174 -7.09 7.38 -7.08
C SER A 174 -6.42 8.15 -8.19
N GLY A 175 -5.21 8.58 -7.94
CA GLY A 175 -4.32 9.12 -8.97
C GLY A 175 -3.91 8.07 -10.00
N THR A 176 -3.54 8.56 -11.19
CA THR A 176 -3.24 7.74 -12.38
C THR A 176 -2.00 6.86 -12.23
N SER A 177 -1.05 7.23 -11.36
CA SER A 177 0.17 6.43 -11.13
C SER A 177 -0.10 5.03 -10.58
N GLY A 178 -1.25 4.81 -9.94
CA GLY A 178 -1.68 3.48 -9.46
C GLY A 178 -1.87 2.45 -10.58
N ALA A 179 -2.08 2.90 -11.82
CA ALA A 179 -2.18 2.03 -12.99
C ALA A 179 -0.81 1.59 -13.57
N GLY A 180 0.31 2.05 -12.98
CA GLY A 180 1.67 1.79 -13.44
C GLY A 180 2.13 2.68 -14.58
N LYS A 181 3.40 2.53 -14.98
CA LYS A 181 4.08 3.38 -15.97
C LYS A 181 3.82 2.97 -17.43
N ALA A 182 3.26 1.79 -17.66
CA ALA A 182 2.99 1.30 -19.00
C ALA A 182 1.97 2.22 -19.72
N ALA A 183 2.30 2.63 -20.95
CA ALA A 183 1.41 3.44 -21.77
C ALA A 183 0.15 2.66 -22.13
N LYS A 184 -1.01 3.27 -21.84
CA LYS A 184 -2.32 2.72 -22.20
C LYS A 184 -3.19 3.85 -22.77
N PRO A 185 -4.03 3.59 -23.80
CA PRO A 185 -4.85 4.64 -24.43
C PRO A 185 -5.68 5.44 -23.45
N HIS A 186 -6.38 4.78 -22.52
CA HIS A 186 -7.24 5.44 -21.52
C HIS A 186 -6.47 6.18 -20.40
N LEU A 187 -5.14 6.13 -20.40
CA LEU A 187 -4.25 6.85 -19.46
C LEU A 187 -3.47 7.98 -20.14
N LEU A 188 -3.77 8.27 -21.42
CA LEU A 188 -3.18 9.43 -22.10
C LEU A 188 -3.62 10.73 -21.42
N GLY A 189 -2.77 11.75 -21.44
CA GLY A 189 -3.07 13.03 -20.80
C GLY A 189 -4.41 13.63 -21.24
N SER A 190 -4.74 13.57 -22.54
CA SER A 190 -6.02 14.06 -23.08
C SER A 190 -7.23 13.29 -22.59
N GLU A 191 -7.05 12.04 -22.14
CA GLU A 191 -8.15 11.20 -21.65
C GLU A 191 -8.39 11.38 -20.15
N VAL A 192 -7.33 11.70 -19.38
CA VAL A 192 -7.41 11.77 -17.90
C VAL A 192 -7.50 13.19 -17.36
N MET A 193 -6.96 14.20 -18.06
CA MET A 193 -7.07 15.59 -17.60
C MET A 193 -8.52 16.09 -17.69
N GLY A 194 -9.06 16.56 -16.56
CA GLY A 194 -10.44 17.03 -16.47
C GLY A 194 -11.49 15.91 -16.47
N ASN A 195 -11.09 14.64 -16.33
CA ASN A 195 -11.99 13.50 -16.38
C ASN A 195 -11.84 12.60 -15.13
N MET A 196 -12.97 12.13 -14.59
CA MET A 196 -13.04 11.11 -13.54
C MET A 196 -13.85 9.92 -14.04
N THR A 197 -13.28 8.72 -13.97
CA THR A 197 -13.92 7.53 -14.54
C THR A 197 -13.86 6.36 -13.55
N PRO A 198 -14.99 5.70 -13.20
CA PRO A 198 -14.97 4.48 -12.42
C PRO A 198 -14.44 3.31 -13.26
N TYR A 199 -13.84 2.33 -12.60
CA TYR A 199 -13.34 1.12 -13.24
C TYR A 199 -13.43 -0.07 -12.29
N GLY A 200 -13.43 -1.30 -12.80
CA GLY A 200 -13.51 -2.52 -11.98
C GLY A 200 -14.73 -2.58 -11.06
N VAL A 201 -15.84 -1.93 -11.47
CA VAL A 201 -17.09 -1.86 -10.71
C VAL A 201 -17.78 -3.24 -10.67
N GLY A 202 -18.63 -3.45 -9.65
CA GLY A 202 -19.39 -4.70 -9.52
C GLY A 202 -18.56 -5.87 -9.00
N GLY A 203 -17.57 -5.59 -8.14
CA GLY A 203 -16.72 -6.61 -7.51
C GLY A 203 -15.52 -7.03 -8.37
N GLY A 204 -15.35 -6.46 -9.58
CA GLY A 204 -14.29 -6.88 -10.52
C GLY A 204 -12.89 -6.34 -10.22
N HIS A 205 -12.69 -5.53 -9.19
CA HIS A 205 -11.36 -4.98 -8.89
C HIS A 205 -10.53 -5.96 -8.04
N ARG A 206 -9.28 -6.18 -8.43
CA ARG A 206 -8.34 -7.13 -7.80
C ARG A 206 -8.04 -6.87 -6.31
N HIS A 207 -8.26 -5.66 -5.82
CA HIS A 207 -8.09 -5.33 -4.41
C HIS A 207 -9.32 -5.66 -3.54
N THR A 208 -10.45 -6.06 -4.14
CA THR A 208 -11.68 -6.38 -3.39
C THR A 208 -11.47 -7.53 -2.41
N PRO A 209 -10.93 -8.70 -2.81
CA PRO A 209 -10.71 -9.82 -1.89
C PRO A 209 -9.73 -9.47 -0.76
N GLU A 210 -8.71 -8.66 -1.04
CA GLU A 210 -7.75 -8.22 -0.03
C GLU A 210 -8.41 -7.34 1.07
N MET A 211 -9.33 -6.44 0.68
CA MET A 211 -10.13 -5.66 1.63
C MET A 211 -11.07 -6.54 2.45
N ILE A 212 -11.76 -7.48 1.80
CA ILE A 212 -12.64 -8.45 2.47
C ILE A 212 -11.86 -9.27 3.50
N GLN A 213 -10.67 -9.78 3.12
CA GLN A 213 -9.79 -10.53 4.01
C GLN A 213 -9.43 -9.73 5.27
N ASN A 214 -9.00 -8.48 5.10
CA ASN A 214 -8.54 -7.64 6.21
C ASN A 214 -9.69 -7.23 7.13
N LEU A 215 -10.82 -6.80 6.56
CA LEU A 215 -11.99 -6.37 7.32
C LEU A 215 -12.67 -7.54 8.03
N SER A 216 -12.73 -8.71 7.40
CA SER A 216 -13.26 -9.93 8.04
C SER A 216 -12.37 -10.38 9.21
N ALA A 217 -11.05 -10.27 9.07
CA ALA A 217 -10.13 -10.55 10.17
C ALA A 217 -10.31 -9.58 11.34
N ALA A 218 -10.54 -8.29 11.06
CA ALA A 218 -10.80 -7.28 12.08
C ALA A 218 -12.16 -7.48 12.77
N ALA A 219 -13.19 -7.85 12.03
CA ALA A 219 -14.54 -8.08 12.54
C ALA A 219 -14.69 -9.41 13.31
N GLY A 220 -13.83 -10.39 13.02
CA GLY A 220 -13.99 -11.77 13.51
C GLY A 220 -15.12 -12.55 12.83
N GLU A 221 -15.69 -12.01 11.76
CA GLU A 221 -16.76 -12.61 10.95
C GLU A 221 -16.62 -12.18 9.48
N PRO A 222 -17.22 -12.92 8.52
CA PRO A 222 -17.16 -12.53 7.11
C PRO A 222 -17.80 -11.17 6.84
N VAL A 223 -17.04 -10.26 6.22
CA VAL A 223 -17.50 -8.92 5.81
C VAL A 223 -17.68 -8.88 4.31
N THR A 224 -18.79 -8.30 3.85
CA THR A 224 -19.02 -8.03 2.43
C THR A 224 -18.59 -6.63 2.05
N VAL A 225 -18.01 -6.47 0.86
CA VAL A 225 -17.51 -5.17 0.39
C VAL A 225 -18.07 -4.85 -0.99
N SER A 226 -18.74 -3.72 -1.12
CA SER A 226 -19.06 -3.07 -2.40
C SER A 226 -18.04 -1.99 -2.70
N PHE A 227 -17.16 -2.22 -3.68
CA PHE A 227 -16.05 -1.33 -4.00
C PHE A 227 -16.19 -0.69 -5.37
N THR A 228 -16.12 0.64 -5.42
CA THR A 228 -16.13 1.43 -6.64
C THR A 228 -14.88 2.32 -6.71
N PRO A 229 -13.79 1.84 -7.33
CA PRO A 229 -12.63 2.67 -7.58
C PRO A 229 -12.91 3.66 -8.71
N THR A 230 -12.38 4.87 -8.58
CA THR A 230 -12.51 5.94 -9.56
C THR A 230 -11.13 6.52 -9.88
N LEU A 231 -10.77 6.55 -11.15
CA LEU A 231 -9.56 7.24 -11.59
C LEU A 231 -9.84 8.75 -11.58
N ALA A 232 -9.01 9.49 -10.87
CA ALA A 232 -9.11 10.96 -10.77
C ALA A 232 -7.99 11.64 -11.56
N PRO A 233 -8.19 12.89 -12.03
CA PRO A 233 -7.22 13.66 -12.83
C PRO A 233 -6.07 14.21 -11.97
N MET A 234 -5.42 13.36 -11.21
CA MET A 234 -4.28 13.68 -10.37
C MET A 234 -3.19 12.60 -10.54
N PRO A 235 -1.90 12.92 -10.41
CA PRO A 235 -0.84 11.92 -10.59
C PRO A 235 -0.77 10.93 -9.44
N ARG A 236 -0.98 11.36 -8.20
CA ARG A 236 -0.84 10.55 -6.97
C ARG A 236 -1.98 10.87 -5.99
N GLY A 237 -2.15 9.98 -5.02
CA GLY A 237 -3.11 10.10 -3.93
C GLY A 237 -4.28 9.13 -4.06
N ILE A 238 -4.80 8.72 -2.92
CA ILE A 238 -6.09 8.03 -2.78
C ILE A 238 -6.91 8.80 -1.75
N LEU A 239 -8.16 9.10 -2.09
CA LEU A 239 -9.18 9.52 -1.14
C LEU A 239 -10.25 8.43 -1.11
N ALA A 240 -10.33 7.70 -0.02
CA ALA A 240 -11.32 6.64 0.17
C ALA A 240 -12.45 7.12 1.09
N THR A 241 -13.68 7.07 0.59
CA THR A 241 -14.91 7.26 1.35
C THR A 241 -15.51 5.90 1.66
N CYS A 242 -15.44 5.51 2.92
CA CYS A 242 -15.91 4.24 3.41
C CYS A 242 -17.20 4.44 4.22
N SER A 243 -18.21 3.63 3.98
CA SER A 243 -19.47 3.67 4.70
C SER A 243 -19.87 2.26 5.14
N ALA A 244 -20.17 2.08 6.43
CA ALA A 244 -20.70 0.84 7.00
C ALA A 244 -21.95 1.13 7.79
N LYS A 245 -22.91 0.20 7.82
CA LYS A 245 -24.10 0.33 8.67
C LYS A 245 -23.68 0.20 10.13
N ALA A 246 -24.12 1.13 10.96
CA ALA A 246 -23.84 1.09 12.39
C ALA A 246 -24.69 0.02 13.09
N ARG A 247 -24.10 -0.70 14.03
CA ARG A 247 -24.86 -1.57 14.95
C ARG A 247 -25.72 -0.76 15.92
N PRO A 248 -26.79 -1.34 16.47
CA PRO A 248 -27.64 -0.66 17.44
C PRO A 248 -26.83 -0.11 18.63
N GLY A 249 -27.15 1.12 19.06
CA GLY A 249 -26.50 1.77 20.21
C GLY A 249 -25.23 2.55 19.90
N VAL A 250 -24.73 2.56 18.67
CA VAL A 250 -23.59 3.40 18.26
C VAL A 250 -23.93 4.89 18.41
N ARG A 251 -23.00 5.66 18.97
CA ARG A 251 -23.05 7.12 19.12
C ARG A 251 -21.75 7.75 18.62
N ALA A 252 -21.81 9.00 18.21
CA ALA A 252 -20.67 9.73 17.64
C ALA A 252 -19.45 9.74 18.57
N GLU A 253 -19.65 10.06 19.85
CA GLU A 253 -18.57 10.18 20.84
C GLU A 253 -17.89 8.81 21.10
N GLY A 254 -18.68 7.74 21.22
CA GLY A 254 -18.16 6.38 21.40
C GLY A 254 -17.39 5.89 20.17
N LEU A 255 -17.88 6.23 18.98
CA LEU A 255 -17.22 5.92 17.72
C LEU A 255 -15.87 6.66 17.63
N ARG A 256 -15.85 7.97 17.91
CA ARG A 256 -14.62 8.78 17.90
C ARG A 256 -13.56 8.23 18.84
N ALA A 257 -13.95 7.90 20.08
CA ALA A 257 -13.04 7.36 21.10
C ALA A 257 -12.37 6.04 20.68
N VAL A 258 -13.06 5.19 19.90
CA VAL A 258 -12.47 3.96 19.33
C VAL A 258 -11.33 4.28 18.37
N TYR A 259 -11.49 5.26 17.50
CA TYR A 259 -10.45 5.70 16.56
C TYR A 259 -9.28 6.38 17.27
N GLU A 260 -9.54 7.23 18.25
CA GLU A 260 -8.51 7.86 19.09
C GLU A 260 -7.64 6.80 19.78
N LYS A 261 -8.27 5.78 20.35
CA LYS A 261 -7.57 4.68 20.97
C LYS A 261 -6.78 3.83 19.97
N ALA A 262 -7.36 3.57 18.80
CA ALA A 262 -6.72 2.73 17.77
C ALA A 262 -5.47 3.36 17.19
N PHE A 263 -5.42 4.69 17.11
CA PHE A 263 -4.35 5.43 16.46
C PHE A 263 -3.46 6.24 17.43
N ALA A 264 -3.63 6.09 18.74
CA ALA A 264 -2.89 6.86 19.73
C ALA A 264 -1.36 6.75 19.60
N ASP A 265 -0.87 5.56 19.26
CA ASP A 265 0.57 5.25 19.18
C ASP A 265 1.01 4.96 17.71
N GLU A 266 0.18 5.32 16.71
CA GLU A 266 0.47 5.05 15.31
C GLU A 266 1.22 6.23 14.67
N PRO A 267 2.53 6.09 14.38
CA PRO A 267 3.37 7.22 13.96
C PRO A 267 2.97 7.81 12.61
N PHE A 268 2.25 7.04 11.79
CA PHE A 268 1.88 7.45 10.43
C PHE A 268 0.39 7.74 10.25
N VAL A 269 -0.45 7.54 11.28
CA VAL A 269 -1.89 7.77 11.17
C VAL A 269 -2.28 9.03 11.94
N ASP A 270 -2.75 10.02 11.19
CA ASP A 270 -3.24 11.29 11.70
C ASP A 270 -4.78 11.28 11.72
N LEU A 271 -5.37 11.05 12.91
CA LEU A 271 -6.79 11.20 13.11
C LEU A 271 -7.11 12.70 13.26
N LEU A 272 -7.63 13.29 12.21
CA LEU A 272 -7.84 14.74 12.14
C LEU A 272 -8.80 15.24 13.23
N PRO A 273 -8.63 16.49 13.70
CA PRO A 273 -9.59 17.15 14.58
C PRO A 273 -11.00 17.16 13.98
N GLU A 274 -12.02 17.18 14.84
CA GLU A 274 -13.41 17.28 14.38
C GLU A 274 -13.61 18.50 13.48
N GLY A 275 -14.37 18.32 12.41
CA GLY A 275 -14.63 19.34 11.41
C GLY A 275 -13.54 19.49 10.33
N GLN A 276 -12.40 18.81 10.46
CA GLN A 276 -11.38 18.74 9.41
C GLN A 276 -11.50 17.41 8.65
N TRP A 277 -11.23 17.44 7.36
CA TRP A 277 -11.38 16.27 6.48
C TRP A 277 -10.08 15.95 5.73
N PRO A 278 -9.78 14.67 5.49
CA PRO A 278 -8.60 14.25 4.75
C PRO A 278 -8.54 14.83 3.33
N ALA A 279 -7.32 15.17 2.92
CA ALA A 279 -7.06 15.67 1.58
C ALA A 279 -5.82 14.99 0.98
N THR A 280 -5.88 14.58 -0.29
CA THR A 280 -4.75 13.92 -0.97
C THR A 280 -3.51 14.80 -1.05
N ALA A 281 -3.67 16.11 -1.21
CA ALA A 281 -2.55 17.05 -1.24
C ALA A 281 -1.77 17.09 0.09
N ALA A 282 -2.47 16.96 1.22
CA ALA A 282 -1.85 17.01 2.54
C ALA A 282 -0.89 15.84 2.83
N VAL A 283 -1.09 14.70 2.18
CA VAL A 283 -0.28 13.48 2.35
C VAL A 283 0.65 13.19 1.18
N TYR A 284 0.67 14.04 0.15
CA TYR A 284 1.43 13.84 -1.08
C TYR A 284 2.92 13.68 -0.80
N GLY A 285 3.52 12.57 -1.28
CA GLY A 285 4.95 12.25 -1.14
C GLY A 285 5.37 11.80 0.26
N SER A 286 4.45 11.68 1.21
CA SER A 286 4.69 11.26 2.59
C SER A 286 4.15 9.87 2.90
N ASN A 287 4.58 9.30 4.04
CA ASN A 287 4.03 8.05 4.58
C ASN A 287 2.82 8.29 5.49
N ALA A 288 2.33 9.53 5.58
CA ALA A 288 1.18 9.87 6.40
C ALA A 288 -0.13 9.30 5.84
N VAL A 289 -1.03 8.99 6.76
CA VAL A 289 -2.42 8.63 6.51
C VAL A 289 -3.28 9.61 7.26
N GLN A 290 -4.10 10.41 6.58
CA GLN A 290 -5.13 11.19 7.24
C GLN A 290 -6.42 10.39 7.32
N VAL A 291 -7.04 10.36 8.50
CA VAL A 291 -8.33 9.70 8.75
C VAL A 291 -9.28 10.66 9.46
N GLN A 292 -10.54 10.61 9.10
CA GLN A 292 -11.63 11.25 9.85
C GLN A 292 -12.85 10.34 9.87
N VAL A 293 -13.52 10.28 11.00
CA VAL A 293 -14.72 9.48 11.23
C VAL A 293 -15.91 10.35 11.61
N ALA A 294 -17.07 10.00 11.07
CA ALA A 294 -18.35 10.63 11.41
C ALA A 294 -19.45 9.58 11.56
N TYR A 295 -20.45 9.90 12.38
CA TYR A 295 -21.68 9.13 12.50
C TYR A 295 -22.84 9.90 11.88
N ASP A 296 -23.40 9.37 10.80
CA ASP A 296 -24.65 9.86 10.21
C ASP A 296 -25.82 9.19 10.93
N ALA A 297 -26.35 9.88 11.94
CA ALA A 297 -27.44 9.35 12.76
C ALA A 297 -28.75 9.15 11.99
N ALA A 298 -29.01 9.98 10.99
CA ALA A 298 -30.23 9.89 10.18
C ALA A 298 -30.19 8.66 9.27
N ALA A 299 -29.04 8.37 8.70
CA ALA A 299 -28.84 7.19 7.86
C ALA A 299 -28.46 5.93 8.63
N GLY A 300 -28.10 6.05 9.91
CA GLY A 300 -27.58 4.95 10.74
C GLY A 300 -26.25 4.40 10.20
N ARG A 301 -25.37 5.28 9.71
CA ARG A 301 -24.12 4.86 9.08
C ARG A 301 -22.88 5.48 9.72
N ILE A 302 -21.87 4.67 9.83
CA ILE A 302 -20.49 5.10 10.11
C ILE A 302 -19.88 5.50 8.77
N ILE A 303 -19.34 6.72 8.71
CA ILE A 303 -18.62 7.23 7.55
C ILE A 303 -17.17 7.46 7.96
N VAL A 304 -16.24 6.87 7.23
CA VAL A 304 -14.82 7.08 7.45
C VAL A 304 -14.17 7.50 6.16
N ILE A 305 -13.44 8.59 6.22
CA ILE A 305 -12.67 9.09 5.07
C ILE A 305 -11.20 8.95 5.39
N SER A 306 -10.43 8.37 4.47
CA SER A 306 -8.98 8.31 4.57
C SER A 306 -8.32 8.85 3.31
N ALA A 307 -7.17 9.53 3.50
CA ALA A 307 -6.29 9.96 2.43
C ALA A 307 -4.89 9.41 2.63
N ILE A 308 -4.30 8.89 1.57
CA ILE A 308 -2.90 8.43 1.51
C ILE A 308 -2.25 8.84 0.20
N ASP A 309 -0.93 8.88 0.16
CA ASP A 309 -0.19 8.80 -1.09
C ASP A 309 -0.10 7.34 -1.55
N ASN A 310 -0.62 7.03 -2.74
CA ASN A 310 -0.71 5.66 -3.24
C ASN A 310 0.65 5.02 -3.55
N LEU A 311 1.68 5.80 -3.83
CA LEU A 311 3.04 5.31 -4.07
C LEU A 311 3.89 5.29 -2.80
N ALA A 312 3.68 6.24 -1.87
CA ALA A 312 4.37 6.24 -0.58
C ALA A 312 3.69 5.25 0.40
N LYS A 313 2.80 5.68 1.30
CA LYS A 313 2.14 4.78 2.26
C LYS A 313 1.44 3.60 1.61
N GLY A 314 0.83 3.82 0.44
CA GLY A 314 0.12 2.77 -0.29
C GLY A 314 1.03 1.71 -0.94
N THR A 315 2.35 1.88 -0.98
CA THR A 315 3.27 0.96 -1.67
C THR A 315 4.69 1.02 -1.07
N ALA A 316 5.53 1.94 -1.54
CA ALA A 316 6.97 1.97 -1.24
C ALA A 316 7.28 2.33 0.22
N GLY A 317 6.52 3.27 0.79
CA GLY A 317 6.68 3.65 2.19
C GLY A 317 6.21 2.55 3.14
N GLY A 318 5.10 1.88 2.82
CA GLY A 318 4.66 0.68 3.56
C GLY A 318 5.67 -0.46 3.47
N ALA A 319 6.33 -0.64 2.32
CA ALA A 319 7.41 -1.60 2.14
C ALA A 319 8.62 -1.27 3.02
N LEU A 320 9.05 0.00 3.03
CA LEU A 320 10.18 0.45 3.85
C LEU A 320 9.87 0.36 5.35
N GLN A 321 8.68 0.78 5.78
CA GLN A 321 8.21 0.64 7.17
C GLN A 321 8.24 -0.83 7.61
N SER A 322 7.74 -1.74 6.78
CA SER A 322 7.72 -3.18 7.06
C SER A 322 9.14 -3.77 7.13
N MET A 323 10.05 -3.34 6.23
CA MET A 323 11.47 -3.70 6.28
C MET A 323 12.10 -3.26 7.61
N ASN A 324 11.88 -2.02 8.03
CA ASN A 324 12.43 -1.48 9.27
C ASN A 324 12.02 -2.35 10.47
N ILE A 325 10.72 -2.67 10.58
CA ILE A 325 10.20 -3.53 11.65
C ILE A 325 10.84 -4.92 11.59
N ALA A 326 10.94 -5.53 10.41
CA ALA A 326 11.51 -6.86 10.25
C ALA A 326 12.98 -6.92 10.65
N LEU A 327 13.73 -5.85 10.45
CA LEU A 327 15.15 -5.72 10.81
C LEU A 327 15.37 -5.19 12.24
N GLY A 328 14.30 -4.87 12.98
CA GLY A 328 14.39 -4.29 14.33
C GLY A 328 14.88 -2.84 14.35
N LEU A 329 14.75 -2.12 13.24
CA LEU A 329 15.00 -0.67 13.15
C LEU A 329 13.75 0.10 13.60
N PRO A 330 13.88 1.38 14.02
CA PRO A 330 12.71 2.23 14.22
C PRO A 330 11.88 2.31 12.93
N GLU A 331 10.58 2.06 13.03
CA GLU A 331 9.72 1.88 11.85
C GLU A 331 9.60 3.14 10.97
N ASP A 332 9.86 4.30 11.51
CA ASP A 332 9.81 5.61 10.85
C ASP A 332 11.13 6.04 10.19
N THR A 333 12.21 5.26 10.36
CA THR A 333 13.53 5.60 9.78
C THR A 333 13.42 5.74 8.25
N GLY A 334 13.89 6.89 7.72
CA GLY A 334 13.84 7.21 6.29
C GLY A 334 12.46 7.56 5.74
N LEU A 335 11.43 7.68 6.60
CA LEU A 335 10.07 8.00 6.23
C LEU A 335 9.63 9.35 6.81
N SER A 336 8.92 10.14 6.01
CA SER A 336 8.37 11.44 6.41
C SER A 336 6.85 11.37 6.56
N THR A 337 6.31 12.04 7.57
CA THR A 337 4.88 12.32 7.71
C THR A 337 4.47 13.66 7.08
N ILE A 338 5.44 14.44 6.58
CA ILE A 338 5.18 15.76 6.02
C ILE A 338 4.99 15.64 4.50
N GLY A 339 3.79 15.97 4.03
CA GLY A 339 3.48 16.05 2.61
C GLY A 339 4.15 17.25 1.93
N VAL A 340 4.32 17.14 0.61
CA VAL A 340 4.96 18.19 -0.23
C VAL A 340 3.95 19.14 -0.86
N ALA A 341 2.74 19.22 -0.28
CA ALA A 341 1.68 20.13 -0.78
C ALA A 341 2.22 21.51 -1.24
N PRO A 342 1.54 22.23 -2.16
CA PRO A 342 0.15 22.12 -2.62
C PRO A 342 -0.15 21.03 -3.62
#